data_70fa0840eb6ad71465c28353e633b343
#
_entry.id   70fa0840eb6ad71465c28353e633b343
#
_cell.length_a   1.000
_cell.length_b   1.000
_cell.length_c   1.000
_cell.angle_alpha   90.00
_cell.angle_beta   90.00
_cell.angle_gamma   90.00
#
_symmetry.space_group_name_H-M   'P 1'
#
loop_
_entity.id
_entity.type
_entity.pdbx_description
1 polymer ?
#
loop_
_entity_poly.entity_id
_entity_poly.type
_entity_poly.pdbx_seq_one_letter_code
_entity_poly.pdbx_strand_id
1 'polypeptide(L)'
;MAIGFNQTKGSAQKEKIETYNYAGKEDHHLRMVGDLLPRYVYWIKGENNKNIPMECLSFDRNSETFNNKEHDHVRDFYPDLKCGWSYAVQCIDYADKQVKVLNLKRKLFDQMIVAMEELGDPTDPVTGYDIHFKRKKTGPQVFNVEYLSLIHI
;
A
#
# COMPACT_ATOMS: atom_id res chain seq x y z
N MET A 1 -16.98 19.08 -27.44
CA MET A 1 -17.06 18.63 -28.83
C MET A 1 -17.07 17.11 -28.90
N ALA A 2 -18.04 16.54 -29.61
CA ALA A 2 -18.12 15.10 -29.77
C ALA A 2 -17.08 14.63 -30.79
N ILE A 3 -16.47 13.48 -30.57
CA ILE A 3 -15.54 12.86 -31.51
C ILE A 3 -16.27 11.94 -32.49
N GLY A 4 -15.76 11.85 -33.72
CA GLY A 4 -16.27 10.88 -34.69
C GLY A 4 -15.91 9.47 -34.33
N PHE A 5 -16.65 8.52 -34.91
CA PHE A 5 -16.45 7.10 -34.63
C PHE A 5 -15.03 6.62 -34.96
N ASN A 6 -14.43 7.20 -35.99
CA ASN A 6 -13.04 6.92 -36.41
C ASN A 6 -11.96 7.50 -35.49
N GLN A 7 -12.36 8.40 -34.58
CA GLN A 7 -11.44 9.02 -33.60
C GLN A 7 -11.52 8.35 -32.23
N THR A 8 -12.42 7.41 -32.04
CA THR A 8 -12.54 6.69 -30.80
C THR A 8 -11.39 5.71 -30.64
N LYS A 9 -10.80 5.66 -29.44
CA LYS A 9 -9.67 4.75 -29.14
C LYS A 9 -10.09 3.52 -28.35
N GLY A 10 -11.23 3.60 -27.66
CA GLY A 10 -11.69 2.53 -26.78
C GLY A 10 -10.80 2.27 -25.55
N SER A 11 -9.66 2.93 -25.48
CA SER A 11 -8.63 2.68 -24.46
C SER A 11 -7.92 3.97 -24.05
N ALA A 12 -8.69 4.94 -23.55
CA ALA A 12 -8.08 6.13 -22.97
C ALA A 12 -7.26 5.75 -21.74
N GLN A 13 -5.98 6.02 -21.79
CA GLN A 13 -5.09 5.75 -20.67
C GLN A 13 -5.18 6.88 -19.65
N LYS A 14 -5.42 6.52 -18.41
CA LYS A 14 -5.23 7.42 -17.27
C LYS A 14 -3.79 7.34 -16.81
N GLU A 15 -3.24 8.48 -16.43
CA GLU A 15 -1.96 8.47 -15.73
C GLU A 15 -2.10 7.63 -14.46
N LYS A 16 -1.23 6.66 -14.32
CA LYS A 16 -1.17 5.82 -13.13
C LYS A 16 0.12 6.13 -12.38
N ILE A 17 -0.03 6.36 -11.09
CA ILE A 17 1.11 6.42 -10.18
C ILE A 17 1.58 4.99 -9.98
N GLU A 18 2.87 4.74 -10.20
CA GLU A 18 3.45 3.42 -10.00
C GLU A 18 3.43 3.04 -8.53
N THR A 19 3.30 1.75 -8.28
CA THR A 19 3.45 1.19 -6.93
C THR A 19 4.93 0.97 -6.63
N TYR A 20 5.35 1.36 -5.42
CA TYR A 20 6.71 1.14 -4.96
C TYR A 20 7.03 -0.35 -4.89
N ASN A 21 8.13 -0.74 -5.52
CA ASN A 21 8.56 -2.13 -5.58
C ASN A 21 9.66 -2.39 -4.54
N TYR A 22 9.35 -3.28 -3.59
CA TYR A 22 10.31 -3.71 -2.57
C TYR A 22 11.33 -4.73 -3.08
N ALA A 23 11.01 -5.42 -4.17
CA ALA A 23 11.85 -6.50 -4.69
C ALA A 23 13.07 -5.97 -5.44
N GLY A 24 14.14 -6.76 -5.47
CA GLY A 24 15.31 -6.48 -6.25
C GLY A 24 16.32 -5.52 -5.64
N LYS A 25 16.01 -4.92 -4.49
CA LYS A 25 16.92 -4.02 -3.76
C LYS A 25 16.96 -4.40 -2.28
N GLU A 26 18.10 -4.28 -1.68
CA GLU A 26 18.28 -4.43 -0.23
C GLU A 26 18.05 -3.10 0.47
N ASP A 27 18.61 -2.01 -0.06
CA ASP A 27 18.51 -0.67 0.52
C ASP A 27 17.37 0.12 -0.12
N HIS A 28 16.56 0.75 0.73
CA HIS A 28 15.44 1.58 0.31
C HIS A 28 15.50 2.94 1.00
N HIS A 29 15.40 4.00 0.21
CA HIS A 29 15.39 5.37 0.71
C HIS A 29 14.22 6.12 0.07
N LEU A 30 13.29 6.56 0.90
CA LEU A 30 12.09 7.26 0.44
C LEU A 30 11.59 8.26 1.47
N ARG A 31 10.73 9.16 1.04
CA ARG A 31 10.00 10.07 1.90
C ARG A 31 8.51 9.91 1.68
N MET A 32 7.78 9.65 2.76
CA MET A 32 6.32 9.59 2.70
C MET A 32 5.72 10.99 2.68
N VAL A 33 4.69 11.17 1.85
CA VAL A 33 3.98 12.44 1.71
C VAL A 33 2.47 12.22 1.71
N GLY A 34 1.73 13.13 2.31
CA GLY A 34 0.28 13.07 2.36
C GLY A 34 -0.26 12.10 3.42
N ASP A 35 -1.53 11.80 3.31
CA ASP A 35 -2.26 11.02 4.30
C ASP A 35 -2.15 9.52 4.05
N LEU A 36 -2.22 8.75 5.14
CA LEU A 36 -2.33 7.30 5.06
C LEU A 36 -3.74 6.89 4.66
N LEU A 37 -3.85 5.99 3.70
CA LEU A 37 -5.11 5.41 3.28
C LEU A 37 -5.24 3.99 3.83
N PRO A 38 -6.14 3.75 4.81
CA PRO A 38 -6.36 2.39 5.30
C PRO A 38 -7.06 1.54 4.24
N ARG A 39 -6.62 0.30 4.13
CA ARG A 39 -7.18 -0.68 3.20
C ARG A 39 -7.42 -2.00 3.91
N TYR A 40 -8.63 -2.53 3.79
CA TYR A 40 -8.98 -3.88 4.20
C TYR A 40 -9.39 -4.67 2.98
N VAL A 41 -8.68 -5.74 2.70
CA VAL A 41 -8.86 -6.51 1.48
C VAL A 41 -8.92 -8.02 1.79
N TYR A 42 -9.73 -8.73 1.00
CA TYR A 42 -9.72 -10.18 0.94
C TYR A 42 -8.81 -10.62 -0.20
N TRP A 43 -7.99 -11.61 0.05
CA TRP A 43 -7.16 -12.22 -0.97
C TRP A 43 -7.79 -13.52 -1.41
N ILE A 44 -8.32 -13.55 -2.62
CA ILE A 44 -8.99 -14.71 -3.21
C ILE A 44 -8.07 -15.33 -4.26
N LYS A 45 -7.93 -16.65 -4.22
CA LYS A 45 -7.23 -17.35 -5.28
C LYS A 45 -8.12 -17.50 -6.51
N GLY A 46 -7.72 -16.86 -7.60
CA GLY A 46 -8.36 -17.02 -8.90
C GLY A 46 -7.80 -18.20 -9.69
N GLU A 47 -8.19 -18.29 -10.94
CA GLU A 47 -7.60 -19.24 -11.88
C GLU A 47 -6.09 -19.01 -11.99
N ASN A 48 -5.33 -20.07 -12.24
CA ASN A 48 -3.86 -20.05 -12.30
C ASN A 48 -3.16 -19.67 -10.99
N ASN A 49 -3.81 -19.87 -9.84
CA ASN A 49 -3.26 -19.56 -8.50
C ASN A 49 -2.85 -18.10 -8.29
N LYS A 50 -3.38 -17.18 -9.08
CA LYS A 50 -3.15 -15.74 -8.86
C LYS A 50 -4.00 -15.23 -7.70
N ASN A 51 -3.40 -14.47 -6.80
CA ASN A 51 -4.12 -13.80 -5.74
C ASN A 51 -4.83 -12.56 -6.27
N ILE A 52 -6.14 -12.50 -6.06
CA ILE A 52 -6.98 -11.37 -6.47
C ILE A 52 -7.38 -10.60 -5.21
N PRO A 53 -7.06 -9.30 -5.11
CA PRO A 53 -7.52 -8.48 -3.99
C PRO A 53 -8.96 -8.04 -4.21
N MET A 54 -9.80 -8.23 -3.20
CA MET A 54 -11.17 -7.74 -3.17
C MET A 54 -11.37 -6.87 -1.95
N GLU A 55 -11.84 -5.65 -2.13
CA GLU A 55 -12.06 -4.74 -1.01
C GLU A 55 -13.17 -5.22 -0.09
N CYS A 56 -12.97 -5.02 1.20
CA CYS A 56 -13.97 -5.29 2.22
C CYS A 56 -14.99 -4.15 2.26
N LEU A 57 -16.19 -4.38 1.75
CA LEU A 57 -17.22 -3.36 1.66
C LEU A 57 -17.86 -3.02 3.01
N SER A 58 -17.75 -3.90 3.99
CA SER A 58 -18.22 -3.65 5.36
C SER A 58 -17.31 -2.72 6.16
N PHE A 59 -16.12 -2.40 5.66
CA PHE A 59 -15.15 -1.52 6.30
C PHE A 59 -15.31 -0.08 5.83
N ASP A 60 -15.41 0.85 6.79
CA ASP A 60 -15.44 2.29 6.52
C ASP A 60 -14.05 2.88 6.73
N ARG A 61 -13.46 3.40 5.65
CA ARG A 61 -12.13 4.01 5.68
C ARG A 61 -12.04 5.28 6.51
N ASN A 62 -13.12 6.05 6.55
CA ASN A 62 -13.12 7.34 7.23
C ASN A 62 -13.08 7.19 8.75
N SER A 63 -13.77 6.19 9.28
CA SER A 63 -13.82 5.92 10.72
C SER A 63 -12.89 4.79 11.16
N GLU A 64 -12.28 4.08 10.22
CA GLU A 64 -11.52 2.84 10.46
C GLU A 64 -12.30 1.80 11.27
N THR A 65 -13.59 1.63 10.95
CA THR A 65 -14.49 0.68 11.63
C THR A 65 -15.25 -0.17 10.64
N PHE A 66 -15.66 -1.36 11.09
CA PHE A 66 -16.59 -2.21 10.35
C PHE A 66 -18.00 -1.81 10.69
N ASN A 67 -18.64 -0.98 9.86
CA ASN A 67 -19.97 -0.47 10.11
C ASN A 67 -21.09 -1.14 9.30
N ASN A 68 -20.73 -2.05 8.40
CA ASN A 68 -21.64 -2.81 7.55
C ASN A 68 -22.61 -1.94 6.71
N LYS A 69 -22.18 -0.72 6.34
CA LYS A 69 -22.98 0.17 5.48
C LYS A 69 -23.28 -0.43 4.12
N GLU A 70 -22.32 -1.16 3.59
CA GLU A 70 -22.48 -1.85 2.32
C GLU A 70 -22.44 -3.36 2.55
N HIS A 71 -23.20 -4.10 1.75
CA HIS A 71 -23.19 -5.55 1.82
C HIS A 71 -21.87 -6.11 1.32
N ASP A 72 -21.26 -6.96 2.12
CA ASP A 72 -20.00 -7.60 1.78
C ASP A 72 -20.25 -8.92 1.07
N HIS A 73 -20.22 -8.89 -0.26
CA HIS A 73 -20.51 -10.06 -1.09
C HIS A 73 -19.49 -11.17 -0.94
N VAL A 74 -18.25 -10.87 -0.55
CA VAL A 74 -17.22 -11.88 -0.33
C VAL A 74 -17.58 -12.82 0.81
N ARG A 75 -18.21 -12.31 1.86
CA ARG A 75 -18.65 -13.14 2.99
C ARG A 75 -19.72 -14.16 2.60
N ASP A 76 -20.54 -13.88 1.59
CA ASP A 76 -21.57 -14.79 1.12
C ASP A 76 -20.95 -16.05 0.48
N PHE A 77 -19.84 -15.89 -0.23
CA PHE A 77 -19.15 -16.98 -0.93
C PHE A 77 -17.99 -17.59 -0.15
N TYR A 78 -17.36 -16.81 0.72
CA TYR A 78 -16.18 -17.21 1.49
C TYR A 78 -16.34 -16.79 2.96
N PRO A 79 -17.26 -17.41 3.71
CA PRO A 79 -17.57 -16.97 5.08
C PRO A 79 -16.42 -17.10 6.08
N ASP A 80 -15.47 -18.00 5.82
CA ASP A 80 -14.31 -18.22 6.69
C ASP A 80 -13.09 -17.37 6.32
N LEU A 81 -13.16 -16.64 5.22
CA LEU A 81 -12.06 -15.82 4.75
C LEU A 81 -11.98 -14.53 5.55
N LYS A 82 -10.82 -14.28 6.15
CA LYS A 82 -10.57 -13.05 6.91
C LYS A 82 -9.91 -12.01 6.03
N CYS A 83 -10.31 -10.76 6.19
CA CYS A 83 -9.65 -9.67 5.51
C CYS A 83 -8.32 -9.29 6.18
N GLY A 84 -7.30 -9.06 5.36
CA GLY A 84 -6.05 -8.46 5.80
C GLY A 84 -6.11 -6.94 5.70
N TRP A 85 -5.34 -6.25 6.53
CA TRP A 85 -5.27 -4.80 6.50
C TRP A 85 -3.89 -4.33 6.04
N SER A 86 -3.89 -3.18 5.39
CA SER A 86 -2.66 -2.48 5.03
C SER A 86 -2.94 -0.99 4.92
N TYR A 87 -1.87 -0.21 4.94
CA TYR A 87 -1.96 1.22 4.67
C TYR A 87 -1.23 1.54 3.38
N ALA A 88 -1.81 2.43 2.60
CA ALA A 88 -1.16 2.98 1.42
C ALA A 88 -0.86 4.46 1.65
N VAL A 89 0.30 4.91 1.20
CA VAL A 89 0.73 6.30 1.31
C VAL A 89 1.52 6.66 0.06
N GLN A 90 1.46 7.90 -0.36
CA GLN A 90 2.34 8.38 -1.41
C GLN A 90 3.75 8.58 -0.88
N CYS A 91 4.73 8.26 -1.69
CA CYS A 91 6.12 8.47 -1.33
C CYS A 91 6.92 9.00 -2.51
N ILE A 92 8.03 9.65 -2.21
CA ILE A 92 9.04 10.02 -3.19
C ILE A 92 10.18 9.03 -3.06
N ASP A 93 10.42 8.27 -4.13
CA ASP A 93 11.53 7.34 -4.18
C ASP A 93 12.80 8.09 -4.59
N TYR A 94 13.82 8.09 -3.73
CA TYR A 94 15.07 8.79 -4.02
C TYR A 94 15.91 8.15 -5.12
N ALA A 95 15.64 6.91 -5.49
CA ALA A 95 16.37 6.25 -6.57
C ALA A 95 16.11 6.91 -7.94
N ASP A 96 14.86 7.30 -8.20
CA ASP A 96 14.45 7.93 -9.46
C ASP A 96 13.75 9.27 -9.28
N LYS A 97 13.57 9.72 -8.05
CA LYS A 97 12.90 10.97 -7.64
C LYS A 97 11.46 11.08 -8.13
N GLN A 98 10.78 9.96 -8.26
CA GLN A 98 9.40 9.91 -8.70
C GLN A 98 8.45 9.61 -7.54
N VAL A 99 7.21 10.11 -7.69
CA VAL A 99 6.15 9.83 -6.72
C VAL A 99 5.57 8.45 -7.00
N LYS A 100 5.51 7.62 -5.97
CA LYS A 100 4.96 6.26 -6.04
C LYS A 100 3.99 6.02 -4.90
N VAL A 101 3.14 5.00 -5.05
CA VAL A 101 2.27 4.54 -3.97
C VAL A 101 3.01 3.46 -3.19
N LEU A 102 3.22 3.72 -1.91
CA LEU A 102 3.84 2.78 -0.99
C LEU A 102 2.76 2.00 -0.23
N ASN A 103 2.73 0.71 -0.42
CA ASN A 103 1.92 -0.18 0.40
C ASN A 103 2.75 -0.58 1.63
N LEU A 104 2.38 -0.05 2.79
CA LEU A 104 3.10 -0.32 4.02
C LEU A 104 2.85 -1.76 4.47
N LYS A 105 3.89 -2.56 4.48
CA LYS A 105 3.85 -3.91 5.03
C LYS A 105 3.79 -3.85 6.54
N ARG A 106 3.12 -4.83 7.14
CA ARG A 106 2.85 -4.83 8.59
C ARG A 106 4.13 -4.64 9.43
N LYS A 107 5.17 -5.38 9.14
CA LYS A 107 6.44 -5.28 9.88
C LYS A 107 7.07 -3.89 9.77
N LEU A 108 7.07 -3.32 8.56
CA LEU A 108 7.57 -1.96 8.35
C LEU A 108 6.67 -0.93 9.04
N PHE A 109 5.36 -1.09 8.95
CA PHE A 109 4.40 -0.22 9.61
C PHE A 109 4.60 -0.22 11.14
N ASP A 110 4.77 -1.38 11.75
CA ASP A 110 5.01 -1.48 13.20
C ASP A 110 6.28 -0.73 13.62
N GLN A 111 7.34 -0.83 12.83
CA GLN A 111 8.58 -0.08 13.08
C GLN A 111 8.37 1.43 12.92
N MET A 112 7.56 1.84 11.95
CA MET A 112 7.24 3.24 11.74
C MET A 112 6.43 3.84 12.90
N ILE A 113 5.52 3.07 13.48
CA ILE A 113 4.75 3.52 14.66
C ILE A 113 5.70 3.77 15.84
N VAL A 114 6.66 2.90 16.08
CA VAL A 114 7.66 3.11 17.13
C VAL A 114 8.49 4.38 16.86
N ALA A 115 8.90 4.59 15.64
CA ALA A 115 9.64 5.80 15.26
C ALA A 115 8.82 7.08 15.42
N MET A 116 7.53 7.02 15.11
CA MET A 116 6.62 8.16 15.27
C MET A 116 6.49 8.63 16.72
N GLU A 117 6.56 7.71 17.68
CA GLU A 117 6.49 8.07 19.10
C GLU A 117 7.64 8.98 19.52
N GLU A 118 8.81 8.82 18.90
CA GLU A 118 10.01 9.62 19.23
C GLU A 118 10.20 10.82 18.30
N LEU A 119 9.94 10.65 17.00
CA LEU A 119 10.30 11.62 15.96
C LEU A 119 9.12 12.39 15.38
N GLY A 120 7.90 11.99 15.70
CA GLY A 120 6.68 12.60 15.16
C GLY A 120 6.28 12.03 13.80
N ASP A 121 5.38 12.74 13.14
CA ASP A 121 4.80 12.30 11.86
C ASP A 121 5.80 12.41 10.70
N PRO A 122 6.18 11.30 10.07
CA PRO A 122 7.12 11.34 8.94
C PRO A 122 6.54 12.01 7.68
N THR A 123 5.22 12.12 7.57
CA THR A 123 4.55 12.72 6.41
C THR A 123 4.41 14.23 6.51
N ASP A 124 4.73 14.83 7.65
CA ASP A 124 4.62 16.27 7.83
C ASP A 124 5.53 17.01 6.83
N PRO A 125 4.99 17.99 6.06
CA PRO A 125 5.78 18.67 5.05
C PRO A 125 6.93 19.51 5.60
N VAL A 126 6.86 19.93 6.87
CA VAL A 126 7.89 20.78 7.50
C VAL A 126 8.79 19.97 8.43
N THR A 127 8.20 19.17 9.31
CA THR A 127 8.92 18.42 10.35
C THR A 127 9.13 16.95 10.02
N GLY A 128 8.61 16.50 8.86
CA GLY A 128 8.77 15.13 8.41
C GLY A 128 10.23 14.77 8.09
N TYR A 129 10.48 13.51 7.93
CA TYR A 129 11.82 12.96 7.74
C TYR A 129 11.82 11.84 6.70
N ASP A 130 13.00 11.60 6.15
CA ASP A 130 13.21 10.52 5.20
C ASP A 130 13.26 9.18 5.93
N ILE A 131 12.80 8.14 5.24
CA ILE A 131 12.88 6.77 5.72
C ILE A 131 13.94 6.04 4.91
N HIS A 132 14.87 5.44 5.63
CA HIS A 132 15.88 4.58 5.04
C HIS A 132 15.80 3.22 5.74
N PHE A 133 15.56 2.17 4.99
CA PHE A 133 15.49 0.83 5.55
C PHE A 133 16.15 -0.20 4.65
N LYS A 134 16.56 -1.29 5.27
CA LYS A 134 17.06 -2.46 4.58
C LYS A 134 16.05 -3.58 4.64
N ARG A 135 15.81 -4.22 3.52
CA ARG A 135 14.97 -5.39 3.41
C ARG A 135 15.83 -6.62 3.22
N LYS A 136 15.75 -7.54 4.17
CA LYS A 136 16.51 -8.78 4.12
C LYS A 136 15.58 -9.98 4.11
N LYS A 137 15.77 -10.87 3.17
CA LYS A 137 15.01 -12.11 3.11
C LYS A 137 15.67 -13.15 4.05
N THR A 138 14.87 -13.68 4.99
CA THR A 138 15.32 -14.61 6.03
C THR A 138 15.05 -16.08 5.70
N GLY A 139 14.29 -16.35 4.63
CA GLY A 139 13.95 -17.71 4.23
C GLY A 139 13.29 -17.75 2.85
N PRO A 140 12.95 -18.97 2.35
CA PRO A 140 12.44 -19.15 0.99
C PRO A 140 10.98 -18.69 0.82
N GLN A 141 10.24 -18.51 1.91
CA GLN A 141 8.84 -18.09 1.87
C GLN A 141 8.71 -16.60 1.60
N VAL A 142 7.61 -16.20 0.98
CA VAL A 142 7.33 -14.79 0.65
C VAL A 142 7.27 -13.91 1.91
N PHE A 143 6.76 -14.47 3.03
CA PHE A 143 6.64 -13.75 4.30
C PHE A 143 7.93 -13.72 5.13
N ASN A 144 8.99 -14.46 4.74
CA ASN A 144 10.27 -14.49 5.44
C ASN A 144 11.11 -13.28 5.04
N VAL A 145 10.73 -12.11 5.54
CA VAL A 145 11.40 -10.84 5.25
C VAL A 145 11.56 -10.06 6.55
N GLU A 146 12.74 -9.52 6.78
CA GLU A 146 13.03 -8.57 7.84
C GLU A 146 13.26 -7.18 7.27
N TYR A 147 12.78 -6.17 7.98
CA TYR A 147 13.01 -4.76 7.68
C TYR A 147 13.84 -4.15 8.81
N LEU A 148 15.00 -3.63 8.45
CA LEU A 148 15.85 -2.88 9.38
C LEU A 148 15.75 -1.41 9.02
N SER A 149 15.03 -0.64 9.82
CA SER A 149 14.82 0.77 9.53
C SER A 149 15.93 1.63 10.12
N LEU A 150 16.51 2.47 9.26
CA LEU A 150 17.36 3.58 9.62
C LEU A 150 16.60 4.84 9.21
N ILE A 151 16.38 5.74 10.17
CA ILE A 151 15.61 6.97 9.92
C ILE A 151 16.57 8.14 9.88
N HIS A 152 16.50 8.91 8.79
CA HIS A 152 17.26 10.14 8.62
C HIS A 152 16.33 11.34 8.71
N ILE A 153 16.74 12.31 9.49
CA ILE A 153 16.04 13.58 9.63
C ILE A 153 16.55 14.59 8.61
#